data_986b1258e7a339e1e9e41cd68d918aca
#
_entry.id   986b1258e7a339e1e9e41cd68d918aca
#
_cell.length_a   1.000
_cell.length_b   1.000
_cell.length_c   1.000
_cell.angle_alpha   90.00
_cell.angle_beta   90.00
_cell.angle_gamma   90.00
#
_symmetry.space_group_name_H-M   'P 1'
#
loop_
_entity.id
_entity.type
_entity.pdbx_description
1 polymer ?
#
loop_
_entity_poly.entity_id
_entity_poly.type
_entity_poly.pdbx_seq_one_letter_code
_entity_poly.pdbx_strand_id
1 'polypeptide(L)'
;MDNRLKAVILDFDGTIGDTRGLIVRTMQQTIAELGLPARTDDECASMIGLPLKQTFTDLIPMDDATGDLCAETYRRIFMVNNKPGAVPMFPHVADTIRRMYDAGLLVTIASSRLRPSLAGFVDEMELGTYIPYILSVGDVEHAKPAPDMVLKTLADNDLRPEEAIVVGDTVFDIRMAHSAGVRAVGVTYGNGQRADLVAEHVEYVIDDFGELAGIVLDA
;
A
#
# COMPACT_ATOMS: atom_id res chain seq x y z
N MET A 1 14.07 -10.53 -26.70
CA MET A 1 14.39 -10.04 -25.34
C MET A 1 13.51 -10.84 -24.40
N ASP A 2 14.08 -11.39 -23.34
CA ASP A 2 13.30 -12.11 -22.33
C ASP A 2 12.38 -11.11 -21.63
N ASN A 3 11.08 -11.25 -21.82
CA ASN A 3 10.05 -10.32 -21.29
C ASN A 3 9.47 -10.85 -19.97
N ARG A 4 10.24 -11.71 -19.30
CA ARG A 4 9.85 -12.35 -18.05
C ARG A 4 9.85 -11.35 -16.90
N LEU A 5 8.82 -11.40 -16.08
CA LEU A 5 8.78 -10.65 -14.83
C LEU A 5 9.94 -11.07 -13.90
N LYS A 6 10.56 -10.07 -13.25
CA LYS A 6 11.65 -10.26 -12.29
C LYS A 6 11.30 -9.70 -10.92
N ALA A 7 10.34 -8.76 -10.84
CA ALA A 7 9.97 -8.12 -9.59
C ALA A 7 8.46 -7.92 -9.46
N VAL A 8 7.99 -8.04 -8.21
CA VAL A 8 6.62 -7.70 -7.80
C VAL A 8 6.71 -6.65 -6.70
N ILE A 9 6.07 -5.50 -6.93
CA ILE A 9 6.05 -4.36 -6.03
C ILE A 9 4.68 -4.31 -5.37
N LEU A 10 4.58 -4.64 -4.10
CA LEU A 10 3.34 -4.75 -3.37
C LEU A 10 3.03 -3.46 -2.59
N ASP A 11 1.79 -3.00 -2.59
CA ASP A 11 1.32 -2.16 -1.51
C ASP A 11 1.15 -2.97 -0.22
N PHE A 12 0.96 -2.28 0.91
CA PHE A 12 0.79 -2.93 2.22
C PHE A 12 -0.65 -2.83 2.74
N ASP A 13 -1.21 -1.62 2.83
CA ASP A 13 -2.49 -1.34 3.49
C ASP A 13 -3.70 -1.69 2.60
N GLY A 14 -4.36 -2.80 2.85
CA GLY A 14 -5.45 -3.29 2.00
C GLY A 14 -4.98 -4.26 0.92
N THR A 15 -3.67 -4.51 0.82
CA THR A 15 -3.07 -5.46 -0.13
C THR A 15 -2.46 -6.66 0.58
N ILE A 16 -1.52 -6.43 1.51
CA ILE A 16 -0.90 -7.47 2.37
C ILE A 16 -1.66 -7.59 3.68
N GLY A 17 -1.85 -6.46 4.37
CA GLY A 17 -2.46 -6.38 5.69
C GLY A 17 -3.86 -5.78 5.66
N ASP A 18 -4.81 -6.42 6.36
CA ASP A 18 -6.13 -5.85 6.62
C ASP A 18 -6.04 -4.79 7.73
N THR A 19 -5.65 -3.60 7.32
CA THR A 19 -5.43 -2.46 8.20
C THR A 19 -6.64 -1.54 8.32
N ARG A 20 -7.69 -1.73 7.51
CA ARG A 20 -8.86 -0.85 7.42
C ARG A 20 -9.45 -0.52 8.79
N GLY A 21 -9.74 -1.53 9.59
CA GLY A 21 -10.37 -1.34 10.90
C GLY A 21 -9.49 -0.54 11.88
N LEU A 22 -8.18 -0.77 11.88
CA LEU A 22 -7.22 -0.04 12.72
C LEU A 22 -7.08 1.41 12.27
N ILE A 23 -6.94 1.65 10.97
CA ILE A 23 -6.75 2.99 10.40
C ILE A 23 -8.01 3.84 10.62
N VAL A 24 -9.17 3.35 10.21
CA VAL A 24 -10.44 4.08 10.31
C VAL A 24 -10.75 4.43 11.77
N ARG A 25 -10.64 3.47 12.69
CA ARG A 25 -10.82 3.74 14.12
C ARG A 25 -9.87 4.83 14.63
N THR A 26 -8.61 4.80 14.21
CA THR A 26 -7.61 5.80 14.63
C THR A 26 -7.91 7.16 14.03
N MET A 27 -8.36 7.23 12.76
CA MET A 27 -8.82 8.48 12.15
C MET A 27 -10.02 9.08 12.88
N GLN A 28 -11.04 8.26 13.19
CA GLN A 28 -12.22 8.70 13.94
C GLN A 28 -11.86 9.28 15.31
N GLN A 29 -10.96 8.61 16.03
CA GLN A 29 -10.48 9.10 17.32
C GLN A 29 -9.69 10.40 17.19
N THR A 30 -8.89 10.56 16.14
CA THR A 30 -8.17 11.81 15.85
C THR A 30 -9.13 12.96 15.56
N ILE A 31 -10.12 12.72 14.70
CA ILE A 31 -11.16 13.70 14.34
C ILE A 31 -11.93 14.15 15.60
N ALA A 32 -12.32 13.18 16.44
CA ALA A 32 -13.05 13.47 17.68
C ALA A 32 -12.21 14.25 18.70
N GLU A 33 -10.95 13.86 18.89
CA GLU A 33 -10.05 14.53 19.85
C GLU A 33 -9.76 15.98 19.47
N LEU A 34 -9.63 16.26 18.17
CA LEU A 34 -9.38 17.61 17.67
C LEU A 34 -10.66 18.43 17.42
N GLY A 35 -11.84 17.87 17.71
CA GLY A 35 -13.12 18.56 17.52
C GLY A 35 -13.42 18.89 16.05
N LEU A 36 -12.89 18.12 15.11
CA LEU A 36 -13.09 18.32 13.67
C LEU A 36 -14.48 17.81 13.24
N PRO A 37 -14.98 18.26 12.07
CA PRO A 37 -16.25 17.76 11.51
C PRO A 37 -16.23 16.25 11.34
N ALA A 38 -17.22 15.55 11.89
CA ALA A 38 -17.32 14.10 11.79
C ALA A 38 -17.35 13.61 10.35
N ARG A 39 -16.78 12.44 10.12
CA ARG A 39 -16.77 11.72 8.84
C ARG A 39 -17.26 10.30 9.06
N THR A 40 -17.81 9.70 8.01
CA THR A 40 -18.18 8.28 8.04
C THR A 40 -16.94 7.38 7.95
N ASP A 41 -17.09 6.11 8.31
CA ASP A 41 -16.02 5.12 8.17
C ASP A 41 -15.60 4.94 6.70
N ASP A 42 -16.57 5.00 5.79
CA ASP A 42 -16.28 4.88 4.35
C ASP A 42 -15.54 6.10 3.78
N GLU A 43 -15.89 7.33 4.23
CA GLU A 43 -15.11 8.52 3.88
C GLU A 43 -13.67 8.43 4.39
N CYS A 44 -13.47 7.98 5.63
CA CYS A 44 -12.13 7.76 6.18
C CYS A 44 -11.38 6.70 5.39
N ALA A 45 -12.03 5.59 5.08
CA ALA A 45 -11.39 4.48 4.37
C ALA A 45 -10.99 4.83 2.93
N SER A 46 -11.75 5.69 2.24
CA SER A 46 -11.43 6.13 0.88
C SER A 46 -10.13 6.94 0.78
N MET A 47 -9.60 7.43 1.90
CA MET A 47 -8.34 8.14 1.98
C MET A 47 -7.13 7.23 2.28
N ILE A 48 -7.35 5.94 2.54
CA ILE A 48 -6.26 4.98 2.79
C ILE A 48 -5.43 4.84 1.50
N GLY A 49 -4.10 4.83 1.64
CA GLY A 49 -3.17 4.81 0.51
C GLY A 49 -2.45 6.15 0.29
N LEU A 50 -3.02 7.26 0.76
CA LEU A 50 -2.38 8.58 0.73
C LEU A 50 -1.39 8.79 1.89
N PRO A 51 -0.45 9.75 1.77
CA PRO A 51 0.36 10.22 2.90
C PRO A 51 -0.53 10.74 4.04
N LEU A 52 -0.16 10.45 5.28
CA LEU A 52 -1.01 10.67 6.46
C LEU A 52 -1.56 12.11 6.61
N LYS A 53 -0.74 13.14 6.37
CA LYS A 53 -1.20 14.54 6.40
C LYS A 53 -2.22 14.79 5.31
N GLN A 54 -1.93 14.34 4.09
CA GLN A 54 -2.81 14.48 2.94
C GLN A 54 -4.14 13.75 3.16
N THR A 55 -4.13 12.56 3.78
CA THR A 55 -5.34 11.84 4.20
C THR A 55 -6.33 12.76 4.94
N PHE A 56 -5.84 13.59 5.88
CA PHE A 56 -6.71 14.49 6.64
C PHE A 56 -7.09 15.75 5.88
N THR A 57 -6.15 16.36 5.15
CA THR A 57 -6.41 17.62 4.42
C THR A 57 -7.34 17.44 3.22
N ASP A 58 -7.32 16.26 2.58
CA ASP A 58 -8.24 15.92 1.50
C ASP A 58 -9.62 15.50 2.05
N LEU A 59 -9.66 14.86 3.23
CA LEU A 59 -10.89 14.44 3.88
C LEU A 59 -11.68 15.61 4.49
N ILE A 60 -11.00 16.59 5.08
CA ILE A 60 -11.60 17.72 5.79
C ILE A 60 -10.84 18.99 5.38
N PRO A 61 -11.52 20.00 4.81
CA PRO A 61 -10.87 21.29 4.54
C PRO A 61 -10.25 21.90 5.80
N MET A 62 -8.94 22.13 5.81
CA MET A 62 -8.18 22.69 6.92
C MET A 62 -6.91 23.38 6.43
N ASP A 63 -6.28 24.16 7.28
CA ASP A 63 -4.97 24.73 7.00
C ASP A 63 -3.84 23.70 7.22
N ASP A 64 -2.65 24.05 6.76
CA ASP A 64 -1.47 23.18 6.78
C ASP A 64 -1.04 22.80 8.21
N ALA A 65 -1.14 23.74 9.16
CA ALA A 65 -0.79 23.52 10.56
C ALA A 65 -1.76 22.55 11.25
N THR A 66 -3.05 22.63 10.95
CA THR A 66 -4.07 21.69 11.44
C THR A 66 -3.82 20.30 10.84
N GLY A 67 -3.42 20.20 9.57
CA GLY A 67 -3.04 18.94 8.94
C GLY A 67 -1.85 18.27 9.63
N ASP A 68 -0.83 19.03 10.01
CA ASP A 68 0.30 18.53 10.80
C ASP A 68 -0.13 18.04 12.19
N LEU A 69 -1.00 18.78 12.86
CA LEU A 69 -1.56 18.40 14.16
C LEU A 69 -2.38 17.10 14.06
N CYS A 70 -3.17 16.94 13.01
CA CYS A 70 -3.89 15.68 12.73
C CYS A 70 -2.92 14.51 12.59
N ALA A 71 -1.86 14.67 11.79
CA ALA A 71 -0.88 13.63 11.58
C ALA A 71 -0.12 13.26 12.87
N GLU A 72 0.23 14.21 13.70
CA GLU A 72 0.87 14.00 15.01
C GLU A 72 -0.08 13.27 15.98
N THR A 73 -1.31 13.75 16.11
CA THR A 73 -2.34 13.16 16.96
C THR A 73 -2.66 11.73 16.54
N TYR A 74 -2.81 11.49 15.22
CA TYR A 74 -3.02 10.16 14.68
C TYR A 74 -1.89 9.20 15.06
N ARG A 75 -0.61 9.60 14.88
CA ARG A 75 0.54 8.74 15.21
C ARG A 75 0.53 8.34 16.68
N ARG A 76 0.22 9.27 17.57
CA ARG A 76 0.11 9.01 19.02
C ARG A 76 -1.00 8.01 19.33
N ILE A 77 -2.19 8.19 18.76
CA ILE A 77 -3.33 7.30 18.95
C ILE A 77 -3.06 5.93 18.31
N PHE A 78 -2.46 5.93 17.12
CA PHE A 78 -2.11 4.69 16.42
C PHE A 78 -1.19 3.80 17.25
N MET A 79 -0.18 4.34 17.92
CA MET A 79 0.70 3.58 18.82
C MET A 79 -0.06 2.89 19.95
N VAL A 80 -1.15 3.47 20.44
CA VAL A 80 -2.00 2.86 21.47
C VAL A 80 -2.92 1.79 20.90
N ASN A 81 -3.43 2.01 19.70
CA ASN A 81 -4.36 1.10 19.02
C ASN A 81 -3.68 -0.10 18.38
N ASN A 82 -2.45 0.08 17.88
CA ASN A 82 -1.67 -0.95 17.21
C ASN A 82 -1.04 -1.89 18.23
N LYS A 83 -1.79 -2.94 18.57
CA LYS A 83 -1.33 -4.02 19.44
C LYS A 83 -0.93 -5.23 18.60
N PRO A 84 -0.08 -6.12 19.09
CA PRO A 84 0.22 -7.37 18.41
C PRO A 84 -1.07 -8.09 17.96
N GLY A 85 -1.10 -8.51 16.69
CA GLY A 85 -2.28 -9.14 16.07
C GLY A 85 -3.40 -8.18 15.69
N ALA A 86 -3.20 -6.86 15.78
CA ALA A 86 -4.22 -5.87 15.38
C ALA A 86 -4.47 -5.82 13.86
N VAL A 87 -3.51 -6.29 13.07
CA VAL A 87 -3.55 -6.30 11.61
C VAL A 87 -3.31 -7.72 11.11
N PRO A 88 -4.35 -8.48 10.76
CA PRO A 88 -4.17 -9.78 10.11
C PRO A 88 -3.68 -9.60 8.66
N MET A 89 -2.95 -10.60 8.15
CA MET A 89 -2.73 -10.72 6.70
C MET A 89 -4.02 -11.17 6.01
N PHE A 90 -4.21 -10.70 4.78
CA PHE A 90 -5.26 -11.27 3.93
C PHE A 90 -4.97 -12.74 3.59
N PRO A 91 -6.02 -13.52 3.26
CA PRO A 91 -5.85 -14.92 2.85
C PRO A 91 -4.85 -15.08 1.71
N HIS A 92 -4.10 -16.19 1.71
CA HIS A 92 -3.13 -16.61 0.69
C HIS A 92 -1.92 -15.68 0.48
N VAL A 93 -1.82 -14.55 1.20
CA VAL A 93 -0.69 -13.59 1.04
C VAL A 93 0.64 -14.25 1.35
N ALA A 94 0.79 -14.85 2.53
CA ALA A 94 2.07 -15.43 2.94
C ALA A 94 2.55 -16.53 1.99
N ASP A 95 1.65 -17.44 1.60
CA ASP A 95 1.99 -18.57 0.73
C ASP A 95 2.33 -18.11 -0.69
N THR A 96 1.61 -17.11 -1.22
CA THR A 96 1.88 -16.56 -2.55
C THR A 96 3.21 -15.80 -2.58
N ILE A 97 3.51 -15.01 -1.56
CA ILE A 97 4.80 -14.32 -1.42
C ILE A 97 5.95 -15.33 -1.39
N ARG A 98 5.84 -16.41 -0.60
CA ARG A 98 6.85 -17.47 -0.57
C ARG A 98 7.05 -18.12 -1.94
N ARG A 99 5.95 -18.46 -2.64
CA ARG A 99 6.03 -19.05 -3.98
C ARG A 99 6.72 -18.14 -4.99
N MET A 100 6.43 -16.83 -4.96
CA MET A 100 7.10 -15.85 -5.82
C MET A 100 8.61 -15.76 -5.51
N TYR A 101 8.96 -15.70 -4.23
CA TYR A 101 10.36 -15.69 -3.78
C TYR A 101 11.10 -16.97 -4.19
N ASP A 102 10.52 -18.16 -3.97
CA ASP A 102 11.10 -19.45 -4.32
C ASP A 102 11.27 -19.61 -5.83
N ALA A 103 10.43 -18.95 -6.63
CA ALA A 103 10.57 -18.88 -8.08
C ALA A 103 11.65 -17.88 -8.56
N GLY A 104 12.30 -17.18 -7.63
CA GLY A 104 13.37 -16.22 -7.91
C GLY A 104 12.90 -14.80 -8.26
N LEU A 105 11.62 -14.45 -8.01
CA LEU A 105 11.15 -13.10 -8.16
C LEU A 105 11.60 -12.24 -6.97
N LEU A 106 12.02 -11.01 -7.24
CA LEU A 106 12.22 -10.00 -6.23
C LEU A 106 10.85 -9.49 -5.75
N VAL A 107 10.48 -9.79 -4.50
CA VAL A 107 9.27 -9.24 -3.88
C VAL A 107 9.64 -8.03 -3.04
N THR A 108 8.98 -6.90 -3.29
CA THR A 108 9.25 -5.62 -2.61
C THR A 108 7.96 -4.98 -2.12
N ILE A 109 8.08 -3.98 -1.24
CA ILE A 109 6.94 -3.16 -0.81
C ILE A 109 7.17 -1.69 -1.16
N ALA A 110 6.13 -1.03 -1.65
CA ALA A 110 6.01 0.42 -1.80
C ALA A 110 4.78 0.91 -1.04
N SER A 111 4.95 1.61 0.09
CA SER A 111 3.85 1.98 0.98
C SER A 111 3.91 3.43 1.42
N SER A 112 2.74 4.07 1.59
CA SER A 112 2.61 5.42 2.17
C SER A 112 2.83 5.46 3.70
N ARG A 113 3.13 4.32 4.32
CA ARG A 113 3.52 4.24 5.73
C ARG A 113 4.91 4.80 6.00
N LEU A 114 5.15 5.22 7.24
CA LEU A 114 6.51 5.47 7.71
C LEU A 114 7.27 4.14 7.90
N ARG A 115 8.55 4.13 7.57
CA ARG A 115 9.42 2.95 7.63
C ARG A 115 9.35 2.17 8.96
N PRO A 116 9.41 2.79 10.16
CA PRO A 116 9.33 2.02 11.41
C PRO A 116 8.02 1.24 11.57
N SER A 117 6.89 1.82 11.13
CA SER A 117 5.60 1.15 11.17
C SER A 117 5.52 0.01 10.16
N LEU A 118 6.01 0.23 8.94
CA LEU A 118 6.02 -0.78 7.87
C LEU A 118 6.92 -1.96 8.24
N ALA A 119 8.15 -1.70 8.69
CA ALA A 119 9.09 -2.73 9.10
C ALA A 119 8.54 -3.56 10.27
N GLY A 120 7.89 -2.92 11.24
CA GLY A 120 7.26 -3.61 12.37
C GLY A 120 6.19 -4.63 11.92
N PHE A 121 5.37 -4.30 10.92
CA PHE A 121 4.40 -5.25 10.37
C PHE A 121 5.05 -6.36 9.56
N VAL A 122 6.06 -6.05 8.75
CA VAL A 122 6.81 -7.06 7.99
C VAL A 122 7.46 -8.07 8.92
N ASP A 123 8.02 -7.61 10.05
CA ASP A 123 8.61 -8.47 11.08
C ASP A 123 7.54 -9.29 11.82
N GLU A 124 6.42 -8.66 12.24
CA GLU A 124 5.32 -9.33 12.93
C GLU A 124 4.68 -10.44 12.07
N MET A 125 4.62 -10.20 10.75
CA MET A 125 4.08 -11.15 9.77
C MET A 125 5.11 -12.18 9.28
N GLU A 126 6.34 -12.15 9.80
CA GLU A 126 7.44 -13.04 9.42
C GLU A 126 7.78 -12.99 7.90
N LEU A 127 7.59 -11.84 7.26
CA LEU A 127 7.80 -11.66 5.83
C LEU A 127 9.20 -11.15 5.47
N GLY A 128 10.03 -10.75 6.45
CA GLY A 128 11.32 -10.10 6.22
C GLY A 128 12.32 -10.90 5.37
N THR A 129 12.26 -12.24 5.43
CA THR A 129 13.10 -13.11 4.58
C THR A 129 12.69 -13.05 3.11
N TYR A 130 11.40 -12.91 2.84
CA TYR A 130 10.82 -12.98 1.48
C TYR A 130 10.71 -11.60 0.83
N ILE A 131 10.74 -10.53 1.63
CA ILE A 131 10.63 -9.13 1.18
C ILE A 131 11.87 -8.37 1.65
N PRO A 132 13.00 -8.52 0.95
CA PRO A 132 14.28 -7.91 1.37
C PRO A 132 14.34 -6.39 1.14
N TYR A 133 13.43 -5.84 0.34
CA TYR A 133 13.44 -4.44 -0.05
C TYR A 133 12.07 -3.79 0.17
N ILE A 134 12.03 -2.76 1.02
CA ILE A 134 10.82 -1.99 1.31
C ILE A 134 11.08 -0.51 1.10
N LEU A 135 10.13 0.19 0.49
CA LEU A 135 10.10 1.65 0.39
C LEU A 135 8.89 2.19 1.16
N SER A 136 9.14 3.21 1.90
CA SER A 136 8.19 3.98 2.69
C SER A 136 8.05 5.40 2.13
N VAL A 137 7.04 6.15 2.59
CA VAL A 137 6.85 7.55 2.19
C VAL A 137 8.08 8.42 2.47
N GLY A 138 8.89 8.07 3.47
CA GLY A 138 10.11 8.83 3.83
C GLY A 138 11.32 8.56 2.95
N ASP A 139 11.25 7.61 2.01
CA ASP A 139 12.37 7.22 1.16
C ASP A 139 12.34 7.89 -0.23
N VAL A 140 11.31 8.70 -0.51
CA VAL A 140 11.07 9.37 -1.79
C VAL A 140 10.66 10.82 -1.57
N GLU A 141 10.78 11.63 -2.62
CA GLU A 141 10.37 13.03 -2.59
C GLU A 141 8.85 13.17 -2.73
N HIS A 142 8.26 12.40 -3.65
CA HIS A 142 6.82 12.41 -3.91
C HIS A 142 6.22 11.02 -3.63
N ALA A 143 5.22 11.02 -2.75
CA ALA A 143 4.48 9.80 -2.42
C ALA A 143 3.45 9.43 -3.49
N LYS A 144 2.79 8.26 -3.34
CA LYS A 144 1.64 7.86 -4.16
C LYS A 144 0.64 9.03 -4.31
N PRO A 145 0.15 9.30 -5.52
CA PRO A 145 0.24 8.49 -6.75
C PRO A 145 1.46 8.80 -7.64
N ALA A 146 2.45 9.55 -7.17
CA ALA A 146 3.67 9.81 -7.92
C ALA A 146 4.49 8.52 -8.13
N PRO A 147 5.26 8.40 -9.23
CA PRO A 147 5.95 7.17 -9.60
C PRO A 147 7.23 6.89 -8.79
N ASP A 148 7.63 7.78 -7.89
CA ASP A 148 8.95 7.83 -7.27
C ASP A 148 9.36 6.50 -6.62
N MET A 149 8.44 5.84 -5.86
CA MET A 149 8.75 4.56 -5.22
C MET A 149 8.97 3.44 -6.23
N VAL A 150 8.20 3.41 -7.32
CA VAL A 150 8.37 2.41 -8.38
C VAL A 150 9.67 2.68 -9.13
N LEU A 151 9.91 3.92 -9.58
CA LEU A 151 11.15 4.30 -10.28
C LEU A 151 12.39 4.01 -9.43
N LYS A 152 12.32 4.30 -8.13
CA LYS A 152 13.41 3.99 -7.20
C LYS A 152 13.61 2.48 -7.06
N THR A 153 12.56 1.69 -6.94
CA THR A 153 12.66 0.22 -6.90
C THR A 153 13.33 -0.32 -8.17
N LEU A 154 12.94 0.18 -9.34
CA LEU A 154 13.54 -0.22 -10.61
C LEU A 154 15.04 0.13 -10.67
N ALA A 155 15.38 1.37 -10.31
CA ALA A 155 16.76 1.87 -10.36
C ALA A 155 17.69 1.13 -9.37
N ASP A 156 17.24 0.93 -8.13
CA ASP A 156 18.05 0.30 -7.09
C ASP A 156 18.29 -1.21 -7.35
N ASN A 157 17.48 -1.83 -8.23
CA ASN A 157 17.55 -3.26 -8.55
C ASN A 157 17.88 -3.57 -10.02
N ASP A 158 18.34 -2.58 -10.79
CA ASP A 158 18.69 -2.72 -12.21
C ASP A 158 17.57 -3.35 -13.06
N LEU A 159 16.32 -2.94 -12.83
CA LEU A 159 15.13 -3.46 -13.50
C LEU A 159 14.62 -2.47 -14.55
N ARG A 160 14.07 -3.01 -15.63
CA ARG A 160 13.30 -2.25 -16.61
C ARG A 160 11.82 -2.27 -16.23
N PRO A 161 11.03 -1.26 -16.66
CA PRO A 161 9.59 -1.20 -16.33
C PRO A 161 8.81 -2.47 -16.70
N GLU A 162 9.11 -3.09 -17.84
CA GLU A 162 8.46 -4.31 -18.33
C GLU A 162 8.82 -5.57 -17.53
N GLU A 163 9.85 -5.52 -16.68
CA GLU A 163 10.29 -6.60 -15.81
C GLU A 163 9.65 -6.57 -14.42
N ALA A 164 8.83 -5.54 -14.14
CA ALA A 164 8.14 -5.36 -12.87
C ALA A 164 6.62 -5.29 -13.04
N ILE A 165 5.92 -5.57 -11.95
CA ILE A 165 4.47 -5.37 -11.83
C ILE A 165 4.16 -4.82 -10.44
N VAL A 166 3.23 -3.87 -10.36
CA VAL A 166 2.74 -3.31 -9.09
C VAL A 166 1.43 -4.00 -8.72
N VAL A 167 1.24 -4.26 -7.44
CA VAL A 167 0.00 -4.82 -6.90
C VAL A 167 -0.52 -3.90 -5.80
N GLY A 168 -1.75 -3.46 -5.92
CA GLY A 168 -2.36 -2.58 -4.94
C GLY A 168 -3.89 -2.61 -4.97
N ASP A 169 -4.51 -2.08 -3.94
CA ASP A 169 -5.97 -2.08 -3.77
C ASP A 169 -6.63 -0.74 -4.11
N THR A 170 -5.84 0.31 -4.35
CA THR A 170 -6.37 1.65 -4.61
C THR A 170 -5.95 2.22 -5.96
N VAL A 171 -6.68 3.23 -6.42
CA VAL A 171 -6.32 4.00 -7.63
C VAL A 171 -4.95 4.68 -7.51
N PHE A 172 -4.49 4.95 -6.30
CA PHE A 172 -3.18 5.57 -6.07
C PHE A 172 -2.03 4.63 -6.47
N ASP A 173 -2.19 3.32 -6.24
CA ASP A 173 -1.23 2.29 -6.64
C ASP A 173 -1.17 2.14 -8.15
N ILE A 174 -2.35 2.09 -8.79
CA ILE A 174 -2.45 1.93 -10.24
C ILE A 174 -1.84 3.15 -10.96
N ARG A 175 -2.18 4.35 -10.50
CA ARG A 175 -1.60 5.59 -11.05
C ARG A 175 -0.09 5.68 -10.85
N MET A 176 0.42 5.28 -9.68
CA MET A 176 1.85 5.21 -9.41
C MET A 176 2.55 4.25 -10.39
N ALA A 177 1.99 3.06 -10.61
CA ALA A 177 2.49 2.08 -11.56
C ALA A 177 2.52 2.62 -12.99
N HIS A 178 1.40 3.09 -13.49
CA HIS A 178 1.26 3.61 -14.86
C HIS A 178 2.16 4.83 -15.12
N SER A 179 2.29 5.73 -14.11
CA SER A 179 3.19 6.89 -14.22
C SER A 179 4.66 6.49 -14.32
N ALA A 180 5.02 5.30 -13.83
CA ALA A 180 6.35 4.70 -13.96
C ALA A 180 6.51 3.81 -15.21
N GLY A 181 5.46 3.65 -16.02
CA GLY A 181 5.44 2.76 -17.18
C GLY A 181 5.39 1.27 -16.82
N VAL A 182 4.95 0.93 -15.62
CA VAL A 182 4.86 -0.43 -15.09
C VAL A 182 3.41 -0.89 -15.08
N ARG A 183 3.18 -2.18 -15.42
CA ARG A 183 1.85 -2.81 -15.35
C ARG A 183 1.38 -2.93 -13.90
N ALA A 184 0.05 -2.98 -13.72
CA ALA A 184 -0.55 -3.09 -12.40
C ALA A 184 -1.55 -4.25 -12.28
N VAL A 185 -1.70 -4.75 -11.06
CA VAL A 185 -2.76 -5.65 -10.62
C VAL A 185 -3.55 -4.95 -9.53
N GLY A 186 -4.86 -4.81 -9.72
CA GLY A 186 -5.77 -4.32 -8.71
C GLY A 186 -6.35 -5.46 -7.88
N VAL A 187 -6.31 -5.37 -6.57
CA VAL A 187 -6.98 -6.31 -5.68
C VAL A 187 -8.27 -5.71 -5.14
N THR A 188 -9.36 -6.49 -5.07
CA THR A 188 -10.71 -5.98 -4.76
C THR A 188 -11.13 -6.19 -3.30
N TYR A 189 -10.37 -6.92 -2.55
CA TYR A 189 -10.67 -7.22 -1.13
C TYR A 189 -10.17 -6.14 -0.16
N GLY A 190 -9.44 -5.13 -0.66
CA GLY A 190 -8.90 -4.01 0.12
C GLY A 190 -9.88 -2.85 0.31
N ASN A 191 -9.37 -1.62 0.25
CA ASN A 191 -10.12 -0.39 0.52
C ASN A 191 -10.76 0.20 -0.74
N GLY A 192 -10.15 -0.01 -1.92
CA GLY A 192 -10.62 0.53 -3.21
C GLY A 192 -11.82 -0.22 -3.76
N GLN A 193 -12.54 0.43 -4.68
CA GLN A 193 -13.68 -0.17 -5.36
C GLN A 193 -13.23 -0.78 -6.70
N ARG A 194 -13.72 -1.97 -7.04
CA ARG A 194 -13.43 -2.61 -8.35
C ARG A 194 -13.69 -1.66 -9.53
N ALA A 195 -14.78 -0.90 -9.47
CA ALA A 195 -15.15 0.01 -10.57
C ALA A 195 -14.10 1.11 -10.78
N ASP A 196 -13.50 1.62 -9.69
CA ASP A 196 -12.47 2.66 -9.76
C ASP A 196 -11.15 2.10 -10.31
N LEU A 197 -10.77 0.88 -9.90
CA LEU A 197 -9.58 0.19 -10.43
C LEU A 197 -9.71 -0.06 -11.94
N VAL A 198 -10.88 -0.51 -12.39
CA VAL A 198 -11.17 -0.72 -13.83
C VAL A 198 -11.16 0.60 -14.59
N ALA A 199 -11.67 1.69 -14.00
CA ALA A 199 -11.65 3.01 -14.62
C ALA A 199 -10.23 3.57 -14.84
N GLU A 200 -9.25 3.13 -14.01
CA GLU A 200 -7.83 3.45 -14.18
C GLU A 200 -7.13 2.53 -15.21
N HIS A 201 -7.87 1.70 -15.94
CA HIS A 201 -7.35 0.79 -16.98
C HIS A 201 -6.29 -0.20 -16.46
N VAL A 202 -6.44 -0.68 -15.23
CA VAL A 202 -5.57 -1.69 -14.65
C VAL A 202 -5.54 -2.96 -15.51
N GLU A 203 -4.37 -3.57 -15.70
CA GLU A 203 -4.20 -4.71 -16.61
C GLU A 203 -4.86 -5.99 -16.08
N TYR A 204 -4.85 -6.17 -14.76
CA TYR A 204 -5.43 -7.33 -14.09
C TYR A 204 -6.22 -6.91 -12.86
N VAL A 205 -7.34 -7.58 -12.59
CA VAL A 205 -8.11 -7.42 -11.34
C VAL A 205 -8.33 -8.80 -10.75
N ILE A 206 -7.93 -8.99 -9.50
CA ILE A 206 -8.07 -10.23 -8.76
C ILE A 206 -8.91 -10.04 -7.49
N ASP A 207 -9.62 -11.08 -7.10
CA ASP A 207 -10.46 -11.09 -5.90
C ASP A 207 -9.80 -11.82 -4.71
N ASP A 208 -8.71 -12.54 -4.98
CA ASP A 208 -7.90 -13.26 -4.02
C ASP A 208 -6.41 -13.13 -4.35
N PHE A 209 -5.57 -12.89 -3.33
CA PHE A 209 -4.13 -12.71 -3.54
C PHE A 209 -3.45 -13.95 -4.15
N GLY A 210 -4.01 -15.14 -3.93
CA GLY A 210 -3.50 -16.39 -4.50
C GLY A 210 -3.53 -16.43 -6.04
N GLU A 211 -4.44 -15.68 -6.68
CA GLU A 211 -4.54 -15.57 -8.14
C GLU A 211 -3.30 -14.88 -8.77
N LEU A 212 -2.62 -14.04 -7.96
CA LEU A 212 -1.42 -13.33 -8.40
C LEU A 212 -0.33 -14.28 -8.92
N ALA A 213 -0.19 -15.47 -8.30
CA ALA A 213 0.80 -16.45 -8.71
C ALA A 213 0.65 -16.86 -10.19
N GLY A 214 -0.57 -17.06 -10.68
CA GLY A 214 -0.83 -17.38 -12.09
C GLY A 214 -0.44 -16.24 -13.04
N ILE A 215 -0.58 -14.99 -12.60
CA ILE A 215 -0.22 -13.81 -13.40
C ILE A 215 1.30 -13.64 -13.52
N VAL A 216 2.03 -13.87 -12.41
CA VAL A 216 3.45 -13.49 -12.34
C VAL A 216 4.42 -14.66 -12.59
N LEU A 217 3.98 -15.90 -12.39
CA LEU A 217 4.83 -17.09 -12.59
C LEU A 217 4.66 -17.74 -13.97
N ASP A 218 3.50 -17.54 -14.61
CA ASP A 218 3.19 -18.10 -15.93
C ASP A 218 3.41 -17.08 -17.09
N ALA A 219 3.90 -15.87 -16.76
CA ALA A 219 4.10 -14.74 -17.68
C ALA A 219 5.44 -14.81 -18.43
#